data_934d43b70b19f386c85f2cc8706bb46e
#
_entry.id   934d43b70b19f386c85f2cc8706bb46e
#
_cell.length_a   1.000
_cell.length_b   1.000
_cell.length_c   1.000
_cell.angle_alpha   90.00
_cell.angle_beta   90.00
_cell.angle_gamma   90.00
#
_symmetry.space_group_name_H-M   'P 1'
#
loop_
_entity.id
_entity.type
_entity.pdbx_description
1 polymer ?
#
loop_
_entity_poly.entity_id
_entity_poly.type
_entity_poly.pdbx_seq_one_letter_code
_entity_poly.pdbx_strand_id
1 'polypeptide(L)'
;GPGLGVVELTIALYQTLDLDRDKVCWDVGHQAYPHKLLTGRFNSFDSLRQQRGVAGYLKRSESRFDHFGAGHASTSISAALGMALGRDNRGENFKCVAVIGDGALTGGMALEAINHAGHLPNTPLLVVLNDNDMSISPPVGALSSVLNRARLSPPMQFLSGSVEESVRHLPFM
;
A
#
# COMPACT_ATOMS: atom_id res chain seq x y z
N GLY A 1 -12.85 -10.60 4.11
CA GLY A 1 -12.90 -9.15 4.24
C GLY A 1 -11.71 -8.47 3.57
N PRO A 2 -11.68 -7.14 3.46
CA PRO A 2 -10.67 -6.41 2.65
C PRO A 2 -9.22 -6.74 3.00
N GLY A 3 -8.94 -7.12 4.26
CA GLY A 3 -7.59 -7.50 4.68
C GLY A 3 -7.07 -8.81 4.10
N LEU A 4 -7.93 -9.70 3.61
CA LEU A 4 -7.50 -10.96 3.00
C LEU A 4 -6.89 -10.72 1.62
N GLY A 5 -7.37 -9.74 0.88
CA GLY A 5 -6.86 -9.44 -0.47
C GLY A 5 -5.46 -8.79 -0.49
N VAL A 6 -4.84 -8.54 0.68
CA VAL A 6 -3.49 -7.97 0.76
C VAL A 6 -2.50 -8.88 1.52
N VAL A 7 -2.86 -10.12 1.82
CA VAL A 7 -1.98 -11.03 2.56
C VAL A 7 -0.74 -11.34 1.73
N GLU A 8 -0.92 -11.84 0.51
CA GLU A 8 0.16 -12.18 -0.40
C GLU A 8 0.99 -10.95 -0.78
N LEU A 9 0.32 -9.83 -1.04
CA LEU A 9 1.00 -8.55 -1.30
C LEU A 9 1.87 -8.13 -0.13
N THR A 10 1.37 -8.25 1.11
CA THR A 10 2.12 -7.89 2.31
C THR A 10 3.35 -8.77 2.47
N ILE A 11 3.19 -10.09 2.29
CA ILE A 11 4.29 -11.05 2.36
C ILE A 11 5.34 -10.75 1.28
N ALA A 12 4.92 -10.56 0.03
CA ALA A 12 5.82 -10.26 -1.09
C ALA A 12 6.61 -8.96 -0.86
N LEU A 13 5.95 -7.90 -0.39
CA LEU A 13 6.63 -6.66 -0.03
C LEU A 13 7.69 -6.89 1.06
N TYR A 14 7.37 -7.66 2.08
CA TYR A 14 8.26 -7.87 3.23
C TYR A 14 9.40 -8.85 2.95
N GLN A 15 9.30 -9.65 1.91
CA GLN A 15 10.44 -10.41 1.39
C GLN A 15 11.42 -9.55 0.59
N THR A 16 10.99 -8.40 0.10
CA THR A 16 11.80 -7.51 -0.76
C THR A 16 12.25 -6.23 -0.08
N LEU A 17 11.67 -5.88 1.06
CA LEU A 17 11.94 -4.68 1.83
C LEU A 17 12.66 -4.99 3.13
N ASP A 18 13.58 -4.12 3.50
CA ASP A 18 14.15 -4.05 4.84
C ASP A 18 13.31 -3.12 5.70
N LEU A 19 12.40 -3.68 6.51
CA LEU A 19 11.46 -2.89 7.31
C LEU A 19 12.13 -2.02 8.39
N ASP A 20 13.37 -2.28 8.75
CA ASP A 20 14.13 -1.43 9.67
C ASP A 20 14.58 -0.12 8.99
N ARG A 21 14.74 -0.15 7.68
CA ARG A 21 15.19 0.99 6.87
C ARG A 21 14.09 1.55 5.98
N ASP A 22 13.45 0.70 5.21
CA ASP A 22 12.45 1.05 4.22
C ASP A 22 11.14 1.51 4.88
N LYS A 23 10.38 2.36 4.20
CA LYS A 23 9.15 2.96 4.74
C LYS A 23 7.95 2.51 3.92
N VAL A 24 6.95 1.95 4.61
CA VAL A 24 5.68 1.55 3.99
C VAL A 24 4.55 2.36 4.60
N CYS A 25 3.80 3.05 3.76
CA CYS A 25 2.60 3.80 4.13
C CYS A 25 1.37 3.05 3.60
N TRP A 26 0.56 2.50 4.50
CA TRP A 26 -0.70 1.86 4.18
C TRP A 26 -1.84 2.88 4.18
N ASP A 27 -2.60 2.94 3.10
CA ASP A 27 -3.76 3.82 3.05
C ASP A 27 -4.90 3.27 3.88
N VAL A 28 -5.51 4.15 4.68
CA VAL A 28 -6.51 3.83 5.70
C VAL A 28 -5.95 2.83 6.73
N GLY A 29 -6.52 1.77 7.03
CA GLY A 29 -6.05 0.82 8.03
C GLY A 29 -6.68 -0.54 7.88
N HIS A 30 -7.78 -0.62 7.11
CA HIS A 30 -8.48 -1.87 6.88
C HIS A 30 -7.62 -2.93 6.17
N GLN A 31 -6.63 -2.51 5.40
CA GLN A 31 -5.68 -3.38 4.70
C GLN A 31 -4.35 -3.57 5.45
N ALA A 32 -4.20 -3.03 6.66
CA ALA A 32 -2.96 -3.10 7.44
C ALA A 32 -2.95 -4.24 8.47
N TYR A 33 -3.94 -5.12 8.52
CA TYR A 33 -3.97 -6.21 9.48
C TYR A 33 -2.89 -7.27 9.25
N PRO A 34 -2.61 -7.73 8.03
CA PRO A 34 -1.45 -8.58 7.78
C PRO A 34 -0.13 -7.95 8.23
N HIS A 35 0.05 -6.64 7.95
CA HIS A 35 1.19 -5.88 8.47
C HIS A 35 1.30 -5.96 10.00
N LYS A 36 0.20 -5.74 10.73
CA LYS A 36 0.21 -5.81 12.19
C LYS A 36 0.58 -7.19 12.70
N LEU A 37 0.02 -8.24 12.11
CA LEU A 37 0.34 -9.62 12.46
C LEU A 37 1.82 -9.95 12.26
N LEU A 38 2.38 -9.57 11.11
CA LEU A 38 3.76 -9.85 10.75
C LEU A 38 4.78 -8.96 11.50
N THR A 39 4.34 -7.84 12.06
CA THR A 39 5.20 -6.89 12.79
C THR A 39 5.02 -6.95 14.32
N GLY A 40 4.72 -8.14 14.85
CA GLY A 40 4.82 -8.46 16.26
C GLY A 40 3.55 -8.31 17.08
N ARG A 41 2.39 -8.04 16.45
CA ARG A 41 1.11 -7.92 17.16
C ARG A 41 0.23 -9.18 17.10
N PHE A 42 0.79 -10.30 16.64
CA PHE A 42 0.06 -11.57 16.52
C PHE A 42 -0.56 -12.00 17.86
N ASN A 43 0.24 -12.06 18.92
CA ASN A 43 -0.20 -12.54 20.24
C ASN A 43 -1.18 -11.60 20.96
N SER A 44 -1.30 -10.36 20.53
CA SER A 44 -2.22 -9.37 21.11
C SER A 44 -3.40 -9.05 20.20
N PHE A 45 -3.53 -9.75 19.09
CA PHE A 45 -4.50 -9.41 18.04
C PHE A 45 -5.96 -9.60 18.47
N ASP A 46 -6.21 -10.47 19.45
CA ASP A 46 -7.55 -10.67 20.06
C ASP A 46 -8.10 -9.39 20.72
N SER A 47 -7.20 -8.46 21.08
CA SER A 47 -7.56 -7.15 21.62
C SER A 47 -7.81 -6.08 20.56
N LEU A 48 -7.87 -6.44 19.27
CA LEU A 48 -8.08 -5.52 18.17
C LEU A 48 -9.32 -4.65 18.38
N ARG A 49 -9.14 -3.31 18.29
CA ARG A 49 -10.20 -2.29 18.49
C ARG A 49 -10.81 -2.26 19.90
N GLN A 50 -10.23 -2.94 20.86
CA GLN A 50 -10.64 -2.82 22.25
C GLN A 50 -9.92 -1.66 22.96
N GLN A 51 -10.47 -1.21 24.06
CA GLN A 51 -9.84 -0.19 24.90
C GLN A 51 -8.48 -0.70 25.40
N ARG A 52 -7.42 0.07 25.16
CA ARG A 52 -6.02 -0.28 25.47
C ARG A 52 -5.48 -1.50 24.70
N GLY A 53 -6.22 -2.00 23.72
CA GLY A 53 -5.80 -3.07 22.83
C GLY A 53 -5.14 -2.57 21.55
N VAL A 54 -4.96 -3.48 20.61
CA VAL A 54 -4.39 -3.18 19.28
C VAL A 54 -5.31 -2.21 18.52
N ALA A 55 -4.77 -1.10 18.05
CA ALA A 55 -5.52 -0.10 17.31
C ALA A 55 -6.04 -0.66 15.97
N GLY A 56 -7.25 -0.26 15.58
CA GLY A 56 -7.87 -0.65 14.32
C GLY A 56 -7.17 -0.04 13.08
N TYR A 57 -6.35 0.98 13.29
CA TYR A 57 -5.54 1.67 12.29
C TYR A 57 -4.06 1.63 12.69
N LEU A 58 -3.18 1.98 11.77
CA LEU A 58 -1.76 2.11 12.09
C LEU A 58 -1.53 3.26 13.05
N LYS A 59 -0.66 3.03 14.02
CA LYS A 59 -0.38 3.99 15.09
C LYS A 59 1.10 3.95 15.44
N ARG A 60 1.82 5.03 15.15
CA ARG A 60 3.28 5.15 15.36
C ARG A 60 3.73 4.85 16.80
N SER A 61 2.88 5.11 17.78
CA SER A 61 3.16 4.77 19.19
C SER A 61 2.94 3.29 19.53
N GLU A 62 2.39 2.49 18.61
CA GLU A 62 2.14 1.06 18.81
C GLU A 62 3.29 0.21 18.28
N SER A 63 3.89 0.62 17.17
CA SER A 63 5.01 -0.11 16.56
C SER A 63 5.93 0.83 15.80
N ARG A 64 7.24 0.54 15.85
CA ARG A 64 8.25 1.24 15.04
C ARG A 64 8.06 1.03 13.55
N PHE A 65 7.36 -0.03 13.15
CA PHE A 65 7.04 -0.37 11.78
C PHE A 65 5.79 0.35 11.26
N ASP A 66 5.03 1.01 12.12
CA ASP A 66 3.92 1.87 11.73
C ASP A 66 4.47 3.25 11.33
N HIS A 67 5.08 3.33 10.14
CA HIS A 67 5.80 4.52 9.69
C HIS A 67 4.93 5.76 9.57
N PHE A 68 3.63 5.57 9.30
CA PHE A 68 2.64 6.63 9.21
C PHE A 68 1.36 6.24 9.95
N GLY A 69 0.81 7.16 10.73
CA GLY A 69 -0.49 6.97 11.40
C GLY A 69 -1.61 7.09 10.35
N ALA A 70 -2.36 6.01 10.18
CA ALA A 70 -3.46 5.97 9.22
C ALA A 70 -4.82 6.16 9.91
N GLY A 71 -5.84 6.48 9.14
CA GLY A 71 -7.23 6.67 9.60
C GLY A 71 -8.07 7.39 8.57
N HIS A 72 -7.48 8.34 7.84
CA HIS A 72 -8.11 9.03 6.71
C HIS A 72 -7.63 8.42 5.39
N ALA A 73 -8.55 8.22 4.45
CA ALA A 73 -8.23 7.72 3.11
C ALA A 73 -7.42 8.74 2.29
N SER A 74 -6.74 8.27 1.26
CA SER A 74 -6.04 9.07 0.25
C SER A 74 -4.77 9.78 0.74
N THR A 75 -4.22 9.40 1.90
CA THR A 75 -3.08 10.09 2.53
C THR A 75 -1.74 9.42 2.31
N SER A 76 -1.73 8.12 1.93
CA SER A 76 -0.52 7.30 1.89
C SER A 76 0.53 7.81 0.91
N ILE A 77 0.12 8.24 -0.28
CA ILE A 77 1.04 8.70 -1.34
C ILE A 77 1.74 9.99 -0.90
N SER A 78 0.99 10.98 -0.38
CA SER A 78 1.59 12.22 0.14
C SER A 78 2.58 11.94 1.27
N ALA A 79 2.22 11.03 2.19
CA ALA A 79 3.08 10.67 3.32
C ALA A 79 4.37 10.00 2.83
N ALA A 80 4.26 9.01 1.94
CA ALA A 80 5.42 8.31 1.39
C ALA A 80 6.30 9.23 0.53
N LEU A 81 5.71 10.15 -0.23
CA LEU A 81 6.44 11.17 -0.99
C LEU A 81 7.23 12.10 -0.07
N GLY A 82 6.60 12.56 1.03
CA GLY A 82 7.30 13.37 2.03
C GLY A 82 8.48 12.65 2.67
N MET A 83 8.36 11.34 2.93
CA MET A 83 9.46 10.50 3.43
C MET A 83 10.56 10.35 2.37
N ALA A 84 10.21 10.18 1.10
CA ALA A 84 11.15 10.08 0.00
C ALA A 84 11.95 11.38 -0.19
N LEU A 85 11.27 12.52 -0.16
CA LEU A 85 11.93 13.84 -0.21
C LEU A 85 12.86 14.06 1.00
N GLY A 86 12.41 13.67 2.19
CA GLY A 86 13.24 13.74 3.40
C GLY A 86 14.48 12.85 3.32
N ARG A 87 14.34 11.64 2.74
CA ARG A 87 15.46 10.74 2.42
C ARG A 87 16.47 11.40 1.49
N ASP A 88 15.98 11.93 0.36
CA ASP A 88 16.83 12.53 -0.67
C ASP A 88 17.60 13.74 -0.13
N ASN A 89 16.91 14.60 0.64
CA ASN A 89 17.53 15.77 1.28
C ASN A 89 18.62 15.40 2.29
N ARG A 90 18.54 14.21 2.89
CA ARG A 90 19.57 13.72 3.83
C ARG A 90 20.63 12.86 3.16
N GLY A 91 20.54 12.61 1.87
CA GLY A 91 21.44 11.70 1.16
C GLY A 91 21.33 10.25 1.63
N GLU A 92 20.18 9.86 2.19
CA GLU A 92 19.91 8.51 2.64
C GLU A 92 19.41 7.63 1.47
N ASN A 93 19.47 6.31 1.66
CA ASN A 93 19.11 5.35 0.62
C ASN A 93 18.18 4.27 1.20
N PHE A 94 16.92 4.58 1.38
CA PHE A 94 15.87 3.63 1.72
C PHE A 94 14.69 3.73 0.74
N LYS A 95 13.93 2.67 0.62
CA LYS A 95 12.75 2.65 -0.25
C LYS A 95 11.56 3.26 0.47
N CYS A 96 10.71 3.97 -0.28
CA CYS A 96 9.42 4.46 0.19
C CYS A 96 8.32 3.83 -0.66
N VAL A 97 7.34 3.24 0.01
CA VAL A 97 6.23 2.53 -0.62
C VAL A 97 4.91 3.07 -0.07
N ALA A 98 3.99 3.40 -0.94
CA ALA A 98 2.59 3.67 -0.61
C ALA A 98 1.72 2.53 -1.11
N VAL A 99 0.90 1.94 -0.24
CA VAL A 99 -0.12 0.95 -0.64
C VAL A 99 -1.48 1.60 -0.50
N ILE A 100 -2.18 1.75 -1.61
CA ILE A 100 -3.46 2.45 -1.68
C ILE A 100 -4.51 1.57 -2.39
N GLY A 101 -5.74 1.59 -1.89
CA GLY A 101 -6.87 0.95 -2.56
C GLY A 101 -7.46 1.82 -3.67
N ASP A 102 -8.14 1.19 -4.61
CA ASP A 102 -8.83 1.83 -5.74
C ASP A 102 -9.80 2.94 -5.28
N GLY A 103 -10.61 2.67 -4.27
CA GLY A 103 -11.53 3.66 -3.71
C GLY A 103 -10.81 4.86 -3.07
N ALA A 104 -9.70 4.64 -2.37
CA ALA A 104 -8.92 5.71 -1.77
C ALA A 104 -8.16 6.54 -2.83
N LEU A 105 -7.82 5.94 -3.96
CA LEU A 105 -7.14 6.62 -5.07
C LEU A 105 -8.03 7.69 -5.73
N THR A 106 -9.36 7.58 -5.62
CA THR A 106 -10.30 8.58 -6.17
C THR A 106 -10.32 9.90 -5.39
N GLY A 107 -9.72 9.96 -4.21
CA GLY A 107 -9.67 11.17 -3.39
C GLY A 107 -8.72 12.23 -3.97
N GLY A 108 -9.11 13.51 -3.86
CA GLY A 108 -8.33 14.62 -4.41
C GLY A 108 -6.88 14.65 -3.92
N MET A 109 -6.67 14.40 -2.63
CA MET A 109 -5.32 14.38 -2.05
C MET A 109 -4.40 13.32 -2.70
N ALA A 110 -4.92 12.13 -3.03
CA ALA A 110 -4.15 11.10 -3.72
C ALA A 110 -3.76 11.55 -5.13
N LEU A 111 -4.69 12.19 -5.86
CA LEU A 111 -4.44 12.71 -7.20
C LEU A 111 -3.42 13.84 -7.20
N GLU A 112 -3.51 14.76 -6.25
CA GLU A 112 -2.53 15.83 -6.04
C GLU A 112 -1.14 15.26 -5.74
N ALA A 113 -1.07 14.23 -4.90
CA ALA A 113 0.19 13.56 -4.56
C ALA A 113 0.82 12.84 -5.75
N ILE A 114 0.03 12.18 -6.59
CA ILE A 114 0.51 11.55 -7.83
C ILE A 114 1.05 12.61 -8.79
N ASN A 115 0.30 13.70 -8.96
CA ASN A 115 0.73 14.81 -9.81
C ASN A 115 2.06 15.41 -9.32
N HIS A 116 2.19 15.61 -8.00
CA HIS A 116 3.43 16.11 -7.41
C HIS A 116 4.58 15.10 -7.56
N ALA A 117 4.36 13.83 -7.28
CA ALA A 117 5.37 12.78 -7.44
C ALA A 117 5.87 12.68 -8.90
N GLY A 118 4.94 12.77 -9.86
CA GLY A 118 5.29 12.77 -11.28
C GLY A 118 6.14 13.96 -11.73
N HIS A 119 6.10 15.08 -11.01
CA HIS A 119 6.96 16.24 -11.24
C HIS A 119 8.39 16.05 -10.70
N LEU A 120 8.64 15.05 -9.87
CA LEU A 120 9.90 14.81 -9.17
C LEU A 120 10.61 13.54 -9.70
N PRO A 121 11.20 13.58 -10.89
CA PRO A 121 11.70 12.37 -11.56
C PRO A 121 12.89 11.71 -10.83
N ASN A 122 13.56 12.44 -9.96
CA ASN A 122 14.74 11.96 -9.22
C ASN A 122 14.39 11.48 -7.79
N THR A 123 13.10 11.48 -7.40
CA THR A 123 12.65 11.04 -6.10
C THR A 123 11.90 9.71 -6.22
N PRO A 124 12.61 8.56 -6.13
CA PRO A 124 11.99 7.25 -6.31
C PRO A 124 10.98 6.96 -5.21
N LEU A 125 9.75 6.66 -5.64
CA LEU A 125 8.59 6.27 -4.82
C LEU A 125 7.87 5.13 -5.51
N LEU A 126 7.55 4.06 -4.78
CA LEU A 126 6.70 2.99 -5.29
C LEU A 126 5.26 3.20 -4.78
N VAL A 127 4.33 3.28 -5.71
CA VAL A 127 2.90 3.29 -5.41
C VAL A 127 2.31 1.96 -5.86
N VAL A 128 1.73 1.22 -4.92
CA VAL A 128 1.06 -0.05 -5.15
C VAL A 128 -0.44 0.17 -5.07
N LEU A 129 -1.13 0.03 -6.19
CA LEU A 129 -2.58 0.06 -6.25
C LEU A 129 -3.13 -1.34 -5.96
N ASN A 130 -3.85 -1.47 -4.86
CA ASN A 130 -4.57 -2.69 -4.49
C ASN A 130 -6.03 -2.57 -4.95
N ASP A 131 -6.38 -3.29 -6.00
CA ASP A 131 -7.74 -3.36 -6.54
C ASP A 131 -8.22 -4.81 -6.47
N ASN A 132 -9.15 -5.08 -5.56
CA ASN A 132 -9.71 -6.41 -5.31
C ASN A 132 -11.12 -6.57 -5.89
N ASP A 133 -11.56 -5.67 -6.74
CA ASP A 133 -12.96 -5.60 -7.24
C ASP A 133 -14.01 -5.57 -6.09
N MET A 134 -13.58 -5.21 -4.86
CA MET A 134 -14.43 -5.15 -3.66
C MET A 134 -14.65 -3.71 -3.25
N SER A 135 -15.61 -3.05 -3.86
CA SER A 135 -16.08 -1.73 -3.43
C SER A 135 -17.39 -1.83 -2.65
N ILE A 136 -17.61 -0.91 -1.70
CA ILE A 136 -18.87 -0.80 -0.93
C ILE A 136 -20.02 -0.41 -1.85
N SER A 137 -19.73 0.37 -2.89
CA SER A 137 -20.63 0.75 -3.97
C SER A 137 -19.90 0.72 -5.31
N PRO A 138 -20.58 0.60 -6.45
CA PRO A 138 -19.94 0.69 -7.75
C PRO A 138 -19.06 1.94 -7.84
N PRO A 139 -17.80 1.82 -8.28
CA PRO A 139 -16.92 2.97 -8.40
C PRO A 139 -17.49 3.95 -9.44
N VAL A 140 -17.56 5.22 -9.06
CA VAL A 140 -18.02 6.30 -9.91
C VAL A 140 -16.86 7.25 -10.24
N GLY A 141 -16.86 7.75 -11.47
CA GLY A 141 -15.89 8.77 -11.92
C GLY A 141 -14.99 8.31 -13.06
N ALA A 142 -14.41 9.30 -13.74
CA ALA A 142 -13.56 9.07 -14.90
C ALA A 142 -12.29 8.27 -14.56
N LEU A 143 -11.73 8.46 -13.36
CA LEU A 143 -10.51 7.77 -12.94
C LEU A 143 -10.72 6.25 -12.89
N SER A 144 -11.81 5.79 -12.29
CA SER A 144 -12.15 4.35 -12.27
C SER A 144 -12.30 3.79 -13.69
N SER A 145 -12.90 4.55 -14.59
CA SER A 145 -13.03 4.17 -15.99
C SER A 145 -11.68 4.09 -16.71
N VAL A 146 -10.75 5.02 -16.41
CA VAL A 146 -9.41 5.02 -16.97
C VAL A 146 -8.60 3.82 -16.46
N LEU A 147 -8.65 3.55 -15.16
CA LEU A 147 -7.97 2.41 -14.55
C LEU A 147 -8.49 1.07 -15.11
N ASN A 148 -9.81 0.93 -15.22
CA ASN A 148 -10.41 -0.26 -15.83
C ASN A 148 -9.98 -0.43 -17.31
N ARG A 149 -9.94 0.65 -18.08
CA ARG A 149 -9.43 0.58 -19.48
C ARG A 149 -7.95 0.21 -19.53
N ALA A 150 -7.12 0.76 -18.64
CA ALA A 150 -5.71 0.41 -18.55
C ALA A 150 -5.53 -1.08 -18.21
N ARG A 151 -6.28 -1.60 -17.23
CA ARG A 151 -6.26 -3.00 -16.81
C ARG A 151 -6.69 -3.94 -17.94
N LEU A 152 -7.72 -3.57 -18.71
CA LEU A 152 -8.24 -4.36 -19.83
C LEU A 152 -7.47 -4.15 -21.14
N SER A 153 -6.42 -3.33 -21.15
CA SER A 153 -5.62 -3.12 -22.35
C SER A 153 -4.81 -4.37 -22.71
N PRO A 154 -4.66 -4.69 -24.00
CA PRO A 154 -3.93 -5.88 -24.44
C PRO A 154 -2.50 -6.01 -23.87
N PRO A 155 -1.69 -4.94 -23.77
CA PRO A 155 -0.37 -5.03 -23.18
C PRO A 155 -0.40 -5.43 -21.70
N MET A 156 -1.36 -4.92 -20.93
CA MET A 156 -1.49 -5.22 -19.52
C MET A 156 -1.98 -6.65 -19.28
N GLN A 157 -2.92 -7.14 -20.09
CA GLN A 157 -3.39 -8.53 -20.04
C GLN A 157 -2.28 -9.50 -20.40
N PHE A 158 -1.45 -9.17 -21.39
CA PHE A 158 -0.28 -9.97 -21.75
C PHE A 158 0.72 -10.06 -20.60
N LEU A 159 1.03 -8.93 -19.94
CA LEU A 159 1.92 -8.89 -18.79
C LEU A 159 1.35 -9.70 -17.61
N SER A 160 0.07 -9.57 -17.30
CA SER A 160 -0.55 -10.33 -16.21
C SER A 160 -0.54 -11.84 -16.49
N GLY A 161 -0.88 -12.26 -17.70
CA GLY A 161 -0.83 -13.66 -18.11
C GLY A 161 0.58 -14.26 -18.03
N SER A 162 1.59 -13.51 -18.47
CA SER A 162 3.00 -13.93 -18.39
C SER A 162 3.50 -14.07 -16.96
N VAL A 163 3.07 -13.19 -16.06
CA VAL A 163 3.40 -13.26 -14.64
C VAL A 163 2.72 -14.46 -13.98
N GLU A 164 1.42 -14.68 -14.22
CA GLU A 164 0.70 -15.85 -13.70
C GLU A 164 1.33 -17.17 -14.16
N GLU A 165 1.71 -17.28 -15.41
CA GLU A 165 2.37 -18.46 -15.97
C GLU A 165 3.74 -18.68 -15.34
N SER A 166 4.52 -17.61 -15.14
CA SER A 166 5.82 -17.68 -14.46
C SER A 166 5.70 -18.11 -13.01
N VAL A 167 4.68 -17.62 -12.28
CA VAL A 167 4.44 -17.98 -10.88
C VAL A 167 3.99 -19.44 -10.74
N ARG A 168 3.19 -19.96 -11.68
CA ARG A 168 2.76 -21.37 -11.67
C ARG A 168 3.92 -22.35 -11.81
N HIS A 169 5.03 -21.96 -12.40
CA HIS A 169 6.22 -22.78 -12.60
C HIS A 169 7.27 -22.65 -11.50
N LEU A 170 7.04 -21.79 -10.49
CA LEU A 170 7.91 -21.71 -9.32
C LEU A 170 7.64 -22.93 -8.42
N PRO A 171 8.64 -23.76 -8.12
CA PRO A 171 8.47 -24.83 -7.16
C PRO A 171 8.20 -24.24 -5.78
N PHE A 172 7.06 -24.60 -5.21
CA PHE A 172 6.81 -24.35 -3.79
C PHE A 172 7.84 -25.16 -3.00
N MET A 173 8.85 -24.49 -2.45
CA MET A 173 9.70 -25.04 -1.40
C MET A 173 9.13 -24.72 -0.04
#